data_45f7fd43c3a35521dd54f1a90ae00888
#
_entry.id   45f7fd43c3a35521dd54f1a90ae00888
#
_cell.length_a   1.000
_cell.length_b   1.000
_cell.length_c   1.000
_cell.angle_alpha   90.00
_cell.angle_beta   90.00
_cell.angle_gamma   90.00
#
_symmetry.space_group_name_H-M   'P 1'
#
loop_
_entity.id
_entity.type
_entity.pdbx_description
1 polymer ?
#
loop_
_entity_poly.entity_id
_entity_poly.type
_entity_poly.pdbx_seq_one_letter_code
_entity_poly.pdbx_strand_id
1 'polypeptide(L)'
;MKLTQIDLAEGRGGSQREMPASEAVARAEEACGGTLLLFEPDGVPRAAVAICPGGGFGKVNTEHEGVAFAEWFVAHGIAAGVVKYRLPEGDPALPQQDVERAAELLHNRFDGVKTGVLGASIGGYLAACAALAQPAARRPDFQLLFYPVVSMEEEFAHRPSMLRMFGRELHGLEAKRRSPLYRIDRAAPPAFLAAAADD
;
A
#
# COMPACT_ATOMS: atom_id res chain seq x y z
N MET A 1 -9.62 -2.52 -19.16
CA MET A 1 -9.40 -2.14 -17.74
C MET A 1 -9.77 -0.67 -17.59
N LYS A 2 -10.54 -0.34 -16.57
CA LYS A 2 -10.97 1.04 -16.29
C LYS A 2 -10.06 1.64 -15.24
N LEU A 3 -9.54 2.85 -15.47
CA LEU A 3 -8.65 3.56 -14.57
C LEU A 3 -9.25 4.92 -14.18
N THR A 4 -9.21 5.21 -12.89
CA THR A 4 -9.47 6.55 -12.34
C THR A 4 -8.25 6.99 -11.52
N GLN A 5 -7.70 8.15 -11.82
CA GLN A 5 -6.64 8.77 -11.03
C GLN A 5 -7.27 9.68 -9.97
N ILE A 6 -6.93 9.48 -8.70
CA ILE A 6 -7.50 10.18 -7.55
C ILE A 6 -6.37 10.86 -6.77
N ASP A 7 -6.49 12.15 -6.51
CA ASP A 7 -5.63 12.87 -5.56
C ASP A 7 -6.01 12.45 -4.13
N LEU A 8 -5.04 11.94 -3.36
CA LEU A 8 -5.29 11.43 -2.01
C LEU A 8 -5.58 12.55 -1.00
N ALA A 9 -5.03 13.74 -1.20
CA ALA A 9 -5.28 14.87 -0.32
C ALA A 9 -6.71 15.41 -0.49
N GLU A 10 -7.19 15.53 -1.74
CA GLU A 10 -8.51 16.04 -2.03
C GLU A 10 -9.61 14.97 -2.03
N GLY A 11 -9.22 13.70 -2.25
CA GLY A 11 -10.17 12.59 -2.42
C GLY A 11 -11.01 12.68 -3.70
N ARG A 12 -10.56 13.47 -4.67
CA ARG A 12 -11.23 13.70 -5.94
C ARG A 12 -10.41 13.09 -7.08
N GLY A 13 -11.11 12.57 -8.07
CA GLY A 13 -10.51 11.97 -9.25
C GLY A 13 -11.09 12.50 -10.54
N GLY A 14 -10.35 12.29 -11.61
CA GLY A 14 -10.82 12.49 -12.96
C GLY A 14 -11.89 11.47 -13.37
N SER A 15 -12.42 11.62 -14.58
CA SER A 15 -13.36 10.66 -15.16
C SER A 15 -12.68 9.31 -15.37
N GLN A 16 -13.44 8.24 -15.14
CA GLN A 16 -13.02 6.88 -15.43
C GLN A 16 -12.76 6.72 -16.93
N ARG A 17 -11.65 6.07 -17.29
CA ARG A 17 -11.26 5.83 -18.68
C ARG A 17 -10.84 4.38 -18.88
N GLU A 18 -11.31 3.77 -19.96
CA GLU A 18 -10.79 2.48 -20.42
C GLU A 18 -9.44 2.68 -21.11
N MET A 19 -8.46 1.84 -20.78
CA MET A 19 -7.14 1.88 -21.39
C MET A 19 -6.44 0.52 -21.34
N PRO A 20 -5.49 0.28 -22.26
CA PRO A 20 -4.61 -0.89 -22.19
C PRO A 20 -3.63 -0.79 -21.04
N ALA A 21 -3.08 -1.93 -20.62
CA ALA A 21 -2.11 -2.02 -19.53
C ALA A 21 -0.88 -1.13 -19.71
N SER A 22 -0.33 -1.06 -20.92
CA SER A 22 0.84 -0.24 -21.22
C SER A 22 0.61 1.27 -20.97
N GLU A 23 -0.59 1.77 -21.28
CA GLU A 23 -0.95 3.16 -20.95
C GLU A 23 -1.14 3.35 -19.45
N ALA A 24 -1.70 2.35 -18.75
CA ALA A 24 -1.84 2.39 -17.30
C ALA A 24 -0.49 2.43 -16.57
N VAL A 25 0.51 1.67 -17.04
CA VAL A 25 1.89 1.73 -16.53
C VAL A 25 2.49 3.11 -16.71
N ALA A 26 2.44 3.67 -17.93
CA ALA A 26 2.97 5.00 -18.20
C ALA A 26 2.35 6.07 -17.29
N ARG A 27 1.02 6.04 -17.09
CA ARG A 27 0.33 6.94 -16.17
C ARG A 27 0.73 6.74 -14.72
N ALA A 28 0.95 5.50 -14.30
CA ALA A 28 1.40 5.20 -12.96
C ALA A 28 2.80 5.73 -12.69
N GLU A 29 3.68 5.70 -13.67
CA GLU A 29 5.03 6.27 -13.57
C GLU A 29 5.02 7.80 -13.56
N GLU A 30 4.20 8.43 -14.39
CA GLU A 30 4.06 9.90 -14.49
C GLU A 30 3.31 10.51 -13.29
N ALA A 31 2.48 9.73 -12.58
CA ALA A 31 1.70 10.23 -11.46
C ALA A 31 2.58 10.81 -10.35
N CYS A 32 2.16 11.93 -9.78
CA CYS A 32 2.80 12.51 -8.61
C CYS A 32 2.61 11.65 -7.35
N GLY A 33 3.48 11.79 -6.38
CA GLY A 33 3.27 11.22 -5.05
C GLY A 33 1.98 11.77 -4.40
N GLY A 34 1.28 10.93 -3.66
CA GLY A 34 -0.04 11.26 -3.10
C GLY A 34 -1.19 10.96 -4.08
N THR A 35 -1.01 10.04 -5.02
CA THR A 35 -2.01 9.65 -6.01
C THR A 35 -2.46 8.20 -5.81
N LEU A 36 -3.76 7.95 -5.92
CA LEU A 36 -4.35 6.61 -6.03
C LEU A 36 -4.76 6.37 -7.49
N LEU A 37 -4.22 5.31 -8.08
CA LEU A 37 -4.59 4.83 -9.41
C LEU A 37 -5.57 3.67 -9.22
N LEU A 38 -6.86 3.94 -9.36
CA LEU A 38 -7.93 2.97 -9.12
C LEU A 38 -8.32 2.25 -10.40
N PHE A 39 -8.12 0.95 -10.42
CA PHE A 39 -8.50 0.03 -11.46
C PHE A 39 -9.76 -0.73 -11.04
N GLU A 40 -10.78 -0.70 -11.89
CA GLU A 40 -12.07 -1.30 -11.57
C GLU A 40 -12.43 -2.40 -12.58
N PRO A 41 -12.93 -3.55 -12.11
CA PRO A 41 -13.50 -4.57 -12.98
C PRO A 41 -14.84 -4.12 -13.55
N ASP A 42 -15.38 -4.88 -14.49
CA ASP A 42 -16.75 -4.68 -14.94
C ASP A 42 -17.74 -5.17 -13.88
N GLY A 43 -18.75 -4.34 -13.58
CA GLY A 43 -19.76 -4.63 -12.57
C GLY A 43 -19.29 -4.32 -11.12
N VAL A 44 -20.02 -4.89 -10.14
CA VAL A 44 -19.70 -4.71 -8.72
C VAL A 44 -18.53 -5.60 -8.33
N PRO A 45 -17.45 -5.05 -7.76
CA PRO A 45 -16.31 -5.84 -7.36
C PRO A 45 -16.63 -6.73 -6.15
N ARG A 46 -16.00 -7.91 -6.07
CA ARG A 46 -16.15 -8.85 -4.94
C ARG A 46 -15.35 -8.43 -3.70
N ALA A 47 -14.29 -7.66 -3.89
CA ALA A 47 -13.44 -7.06 -2.88
C ALA A 47 -12.73 -5.84 -3.47
N ALA A 48 -12.11 -5.04 -2.62
CA ALA A 48 -11.22 -3.98 -3.07
C ALA A 48 -9.87 -4.07 -2.32
N VAL A 49 -8.77 -3.67 -2.95
CA VAL A 49 -7.43 -3.73 -2.35
C VAL A 49 -6.62 -2.48 -2.66
N ALA A 50 -6.05 -1.86 -1.63
CA ALA A 50 -5.03 -0.82 -1.78
C ALA A 50 -3.66 -1.49 -1.91
N ILE A 51 -2.96 -1.25 -3.01
CA ILE A 51 -1.67 -1.85 -3.33
C ILE A 51 -0.57 -0.84 -3.03
N CYS A 52 0.36 -1.22 -2.16
CA CYS A 52 1.51 -0.43 -1.74
C CYS A 52 2.78 -1.03 -2.36
N PRO A 53 3.26 -0.52 -3.50
CA PRO A 53 4.49 -1.02 -4.12
C PRO A 53 5.71 -0.77 -3.23
N GLY A 54 6.77 -1.56 -3.37
CA GLY A 54 8.06 -1.33 -2.77
C GLY A 54 8.90 -0.27 -3.50
N GLY A 55 10.21 -0.35 -3.34
CA GLY A 55 11.18 0.56 -3.95
C GLY A 55 12.10 1.26 -2.96
N GLY A 56 12.16 0.76 -1.71
CA GLY A 56 13.11 1.20 -0.69
C GLY A 56 12.97 2.66 -0.27
N PHE A 57 11.82 3.29 -0.52
CA PHE A 57 11.59 4.74 -0.39
C PHE A 57 12.52 5.62 -1.26
N GLY A 58 13.29 5.05 -2.17
CA GLY A 58 14.00 5.80 -3.21
C GLY A 58 13.14 6.04 -4.45
N LYS A 59 12.16 5.20 -4.64
CA LYS A 59 11.12 5.29 -5.68
C LYS A 59 9.90 4.49 -5.23
N VAL A 60 8.82 4.56 -5.99
CA VAL A 60 7.68 3.65 -5.89
C VAL A 60 7.67 2.76 -7.14
N ASN A 61 7.76 1.44 -6.97
CA ASN A 61 7.86 0.47 -8.06
C ASN A 61 6.48 0.17 -8.66
N THR A 62 5.87 1.16 -9.29
CA THR A 62 4.47 1.15 -9.72
C THR A 62 4.15 0.14 -10.82
N GLU A 63 5.11 -0.23 -11.67
CA GLU A 63 4.91 -1.20 -12.74
C GLU A 63 4.74 -2.63 -12.18
N HIS A 64 5.82 -3.22 -11.66
CA HIS A 64 5.84 -4.64 -11.29
C HIS A 64 5.10 -4.94 -9.98
N GLU A 65 5.18 -4.05 -9.00
CA GLU A 65 4.57 -4.24 -7.68
C GLU A 65 3.28 -3.43 -7.50
N GLY A 66 2.80 -2.78 -8.55
CA GLY A 66 1.59 -1.99 -8.59
C GLY A 66 0.63 -2.44 -9.67
N VAL A 67 0.84 -1.96 -10.92
CA VAL A 67 -0.07 -2.19 -12.04
C VAL A 67 -0.20 -3.68 -12.37
N ALA A 68 0.90 -4.45 -12.34
CA ALA A 68 0.84 -5.89 -12.61
C ALA A 68 -0.05 -6.64 -11.61
N PHE A 69 0.00 -6.29 -10.31
CA PHE A 69 -0.95 -6.81 -9.32
C PHE A 69 -2.38 -6.33 -9.59
N ALA A 70 -2.55 -5.04 -9.92
CA ALA A 70 -3.87 -4.48 -10.19
C ALA A 70 -4.56 -5.18 -11.38
N GLU A 71 -3.83 -5.46 -12.45
CA GLU A 71 -4.33 -6.24 -13.59
C GLU A 71 -4.84 -7.62 -13.18
N TRP A 72 -4.04 -8.32 -12.38
CA TRP A 72 -4.43 -9.64 -11.89
C TRP A 72 -5.70 -9.58 -11.04
N PHE A 73 -5.81 -8.63 -10.12
CA PHE A 73 -6.99 -8.45 -9.28
C PHE A 73 -8.23 -8.11 -10.08
N VAL A 74 -8.13 -7.17 -11.02
CA VAL A 74 -9.25 -6.77 -11.89
C VAL A 74 -9.74 -7.92 -12.74
N ALA A 75 -8.84 -8.74 -13.31
CA ALA A 75 -9.19 -9.94 -14.04
C ALA A 75 -9.96 -10.97 -13.20
N HIS A 76 -9.84 -10.89 -11.87
CA HIS A 76 -10.55 -11.74 -10.90
C HIS A 76 -11.74 -11.04 -10.22
N GLY A 77 -12.20 -9.90 -10.77
CA GLY A 77 -13.37 -9.19 -10.27
C GLY A 77 -13.13 -8.45 -8.95
N ILE A 78 -11.89 -8.04 -8.68
CA ILE A 78 -11.48 -7.29 -7.49
C ILE A 78 -11.02 -5.91 -7.91
N ALA A 79 -11.54 -4.86 -7.30
CA ALA A 79 -11.05 -3.50 -7.53
C ALA A 79 -9.68 -3.32 -6.87
N ALA A 80 -8.76 -2.64 -7.56
CA ALA A 80 -7.39 -2.47 -7.09
C ALA A 80 -6.94 -1.02 -7.21
N GLY A 81 -6.49 -0.43 -6.10
CA GLY A 81 -5.95 0.91 -6.05
C GLY A 81 -4.45 0.90 -5.84
N VAL A 82 -3.66 1.24 -6.87
CA VAL A 82 -2.21 1.39 -6.72
C VAL A 82 -1.90 2.73 -6.06
N VAL A 83 -1.27 2.69 -4.91
CA VAL A 83 -0.91 3.88 -4.13
C VAL A 83 0.46 4.37 -4.56
N LYS A 84 0.51 5.44 -5.32
CA LYS A 84 1.73 6.20 -5.56
C LYS A 84 1.95 7.13 -4.36
N TYR A 85 2.34 6.57 -3.24
CA TYR A 85 2.54 7.33 -2.00
C TYR A 85 3.69 8.34 -2.11
N ARG A 86 3.62 9.44 -1.37
CA ARG A 86 4.72 10.40 -1.23
C ARG A 86 5.92 9.73 -0.58
N LEU A 87 7.11 10.01 -1.10
CA LEU A 87 8.34 9.55 -0.46
C LEU A 87 8.52 10.27 0.89
N PRO A 88 9.04 9.59 1.92
CA PRO A 88 9.05 10.12 3.28
C PRO A 88 10.01 11.30 3.49
N GLU A 89 11.17 11.31 2.83
CA GLU A 89 12.17 12.36 2.99
C GLU A 89 12.48 12.73 4.46
N GLY A 90 12.47 11.70 5.33
CA GLY A 90 12.65 11.85 6.77
C GLY A 90 11.36 11.99 7.58
N ASP A 91 10.21 12.18 6.94
CA ASP A 91 8.90 12.20 7.59
C ASP A 91 8.09 10.91 7.30
N PRO A 92 8.06 9.95 8.25
CA PRO A 92 7.33 8.71 8.08
C PRO A 92 5.81 8.87 7.97
N ALA A 93 5.26 10.03 8.34
CA ALA A 93 3.83 10.26 8.29
C ALA A 93 3.33 10.42 6.84
N LEU A 94 4.13 10.94 5.94
CA LEU A 94 3.73 11.20 4.55
C LEU A 94 3.23 9.94 3.82
N PRO A 95 4.06 8.90 3.64
CA PRO A 95 3.61 7.69 2.95
C PRO A 95 2.52 6.93 3.72
N GLN A 96 2.58 6.96 5.05
CA GLN A 96 1.60 6.27 5.89
C GLN A 96 0.20 6.87 5.74
N GLN A 97 0.08 8.19 5.77
CA GLN A 97 -1.19 8.91 5.56
C GLN A 97 -1.77 8.62 4.18
N ASP A 98 -0.94 8.55 3.14
CA ASP A 98 -1.40 8.26 1.78
C ASP A 98 -1.99 6.84 1.69
N VAL A 99 -1.37 5.86 2.32
CA VAL A 99 -1.87 4.48 2.36
C VAL A 99 -3.17 4.37 3.16
N GLU A 100 -3.23 4.98 4.34
CA GLU A 100 -4.45 5.00 5.16
C GLU A 100 -5.60 5.69 4.43
N ARG A 101 -5.32 6.80 3.77
CA ARG A 101 -6.32 7.53 2.97
C ARG A 101 -6.80 6.73 1.77
N ALA A 102 -5.91 6.02 1.08
CA ALA A 102 -6.27 5.13 -0.02
C ALA A 102 -7.20 4.00 0.44
N ALA A 103 -6.89 3.35 1.57
CA ALA A 103 -7.74 2.31 2.14
C ALA A 103 -9.13 2.85 2.52
N GLU A 104 -9.20 4.03 3.14
CA GLU A 104 -10.45 4.71 3.49
C GLU A 104 -11.27 5.06 2.24
N LEU A 105 -10.65 5.57 1.18
CA LEU A 105 -11.33 5.90 -0.07
C LEU A 105 -11.92 4.65 -0.74
N LEU A 106 -11.19 3.54 -0.76
CA LEU A 106 -11.69 2.28 -1.30
C LEU A 106 -12.85 1.74 -0.46
N HIS A 107 -12.75 1.78 0.86
CA HIS A 107 -13.82 1.37 1.76
C HIS A 107 -15.11 2.18 1.52
N ASN A 108 -14.99 3.50 1.43
CA ASN A 108 -16.15 4.39 1.20
C ASN A 108 -16.73 4.28 -0.23
N ARG A 109 -15.88 3.98 -1.22
CA ARG A 109 -16.32 3.82 -2.62
C ARG A 109 -17.07 2.54 -2.85
N PHE A 110 -16.67 1.46 -2.19
CA PHE A 110 -17.22 0.11 -2.37
C PHE A 110 -17.93 -0.36 -1.09
N ASP A 111 -18.97 0.38 -0.70
CA ASP A 111 -19.76 0.07 0.50
C ASP A 111 -20.28 -1.38 0.48
N GLY A 112 -20.20 -2.05 1.63
CA GLY A 112 -20.59 -3.45 1.78
C GLY A 112 -19.63 -4.47 1.19
N VAL A 113 -18.49 -4.05 0.62
CA VAL A 113 -17.45 -4.91 0.05
C VAL A 113 -16.23 -4.96 0.97
N LYS A 114 -15.64 -6.15 1.13
CA LYS A 114 -14.40 -6.30 1.91
C LYS A 114 -13.24 -5.54 1.30
N THR A 115 -12.58 -4.73 2.10
CA THR A 115 -11.46 -3.88 1.67
C THR A 115 -10.17 -4.29 2.36
N GLY A 116 -9.13 -4.56 1.57
CA GLY A 116 -7.82 -4.97 2.07
C GLY A 116 -6.69 -4.04 1.68
N VAL A 117 -5.51 -4.35 2.22
CA VAL A 117 -4.24 -3.75 1.79
C VAL A 117 -3.29 -4.83 1.31
N LEU A 118 -2.51 -4.51 0.28
CA LEU A 118 -1.40 -5.33 -0.21
C LEU A 118 -0.12 -4.51 -0.17
N GLY A 119 0.97 -5.12 0.20
CA GLY A 119 2.28 -4.46 0.08
C GLY A 119 3.42 -5.42 -0.17
N ALA A 120 4.39 -4.95 -0.97
CA ALA A 120 5.62 -5.67 -1.28
C ALA A 120 6.82 -4.92 -0.67
N SER A 121 7.78 -5.66 -0.09
CA SER A 121 9.00 -5.09 0.47
C SER A 121 8.71 -3.97 1.48
N ILE A 122 9.22 -2.75 1.27
CA ILE A 122 8.92 -1.59 2.12
C ILE A 122 7.46 -1.12 1.99
N GLY A 123 6.80 -1.37 0.86
CA GLY A 123 5.34 -1.19 0.72
C GLY A 123 4.57 -2.15 1.64
N GLY A 124 5.13 -3.34 1.89
CA GLY A 124 4.63 -4.29 2.89
C GLY A 124 4.70 -3.74 4.32
N TYR A 125 5.73 -2.95 4.64
CA TYR A 125 5.79 -2.22 5.91
C TYR A 125 4.62 -1.24 6.03
N LEU A 126 4.35 -0.44 5.00
CA LEU A 126 3.25 0.53 5.01
C LEU A 126 1.89 -0.17 5.13
N ALA A 127 1.68 -1.25 4.37
CA ALA A 127 0.47 -2.05 4.41
C ALA A 127 0.25 -2.67 5.80
N ALA A 128 1.28 -3.27 6.41
CA ALA A 128 1.22 -3.81 7.76
C ALA A 128 0.95 -2.72 8.81
N CYS A 129 1.55 -1.54 8.68
CA CYS A 129 1.27 -0.41 9.55
C CYS A 129 -0.19 0.05 9.45
N ALA A 130 -0.75 0.12 8.25
CA ALA A 130 -2.17 0.45 8.04
C ALA A 130 -3.10 -0.64 8.61
N ALA A 131 -2.74 -1.92 8.43
CA ALA A 131 -3.47 -3.05 9.00
C ALA A 131 -3.47 -3.07 10.55
N LEU A 132 -2.51 -2.40 11.17
CA LEU A 132 -2.36 -2.28 12.63
C LEU A 132 -2.65 -0.86 13.15
N ALA A 133 -3.25 0.01 12.33
CA ALA A 133 -3.57 1.38 12.69
C ALA A 133 -4.58 1.46 13.86
N GLN A 134 -4.56 2.58 14.57
CA GLN A 134 -5.51 2.87 15.64
C GLN A 134 -6.40 4.07 15.26
N PRO A 135 -7.68 4.06 15.57
CA PRO A 135 -8.43 2.97 16.21
C PRO A 135 -8.66 1.77 15.28
N ALA A 136 -8.85 0.58 15.84
CA ALA A 136 -9.03 -0.66 15.08
C ALA A 136 -10.19 -0.62 14.07
N ALA A 137 -11.20 0.20 14.29
CA ALA A 137 -12.33 0.40 13.38
C ALA A 137 -11.93 1.00 12.00
N ARG A 138 -10.71 1.52 11.87
CA ARG A 138 -10.17 2.03 10.59
C ARG A 138 -9.28 1.02 9.86
N ARG A 139 -9.10 -0.17 10.43
CA ARG A 139 -8.27 -1.20 9.82
C ARG A 139 -8.95 -1.81 8.60
N PRO A 140 -8.17 -2.20 7.58
CA PRO A 140 -8.69 -2.99 6.46
C PRO A 140 -9.20 -4.36 6.96
N ASP A 141 -10.06 -5.01 6.18
CA ASP A 141 -10.61 -6.33 6.51
C ASP A 141 -9.60 -7.47 6.36
N PHE A 142 -8.55 -7.28 5.54
CA PHE A 142 -7.48 -8.26 5.32
C PHE A 142 -6.18 -7.58 4.85
N GLN A 143 -5.06 -8.32 4.92
CA GLN A 143 -3.77 -7.86 4.43
C GLN A 143 -3.05 -8.95 3.63
N LEU A 144 -2.36 -8.54 2.57
CA LEU A 144 -1.55 -9.40 1.70
C LEU A 144 -0.12 -8.84 1.71
N LEU A 145 0.83 -9.61 2.24
CA LEU A 145 2.19 -9.15 2.48
C LEU A 145 3.18 -10.01 1.69
N PHE A 146 3.89 -9.41 0.75
CA PHE A 146 4.90 -10.05 -0.06
C PHE A 146 6.28 -9.57 0.39
N TYR A 147 7.12 -10.49 0.90
CA TYR A 147 8.46 -10.20 1.44
C TYR A 147 8.52 -8.85 2.19
N PRO A 148 7.62 -8.65 3.18
CA PRO A 148 7.44 -7.34 3.80
C PRO A 148 8.59 -7.01 4.74
N VAL A 149 9.01 -5.76 4.80
CA VAL A 149 9.81 -5.27 5.92
C VAL A 149 8.91 -5.20 7.15
N VAL A 150 9.16 -6.03 8.14
CA VAL A 150 8.34 -6.10 9.37
C VAL A 150 9.09 -5.65 10.63
N SER A 151 10.40 -5.44 10.54
CA SER A 151 11.24 -4.99 11.64
C SER A 151 12.10 -3.79 11.24
N MET A 152 12.28 -2.87 12.19
CA MET A 152 13.23 -1.76 12.11
C MET A 152 14.43 -1.97 13.06
N GLU A 153 14.58 -3.18 13.62
CA GLU A 153 15.74 -3.53 14.43
C GLU A 153 16.95 -3.77 13.52
N GLU A 154 18.12 -3.35 13.96
CA GLU A 154 19.37 -3.30 13.19
C GLU A 154 19.69 -4.61 12.44
N GLU A 155 19.40 -5.75 13.07
CA GLU A 155 19.67 -7.09 12.52
C GLU A 155 18.79 -7.42 11.30
N PHE A 156 17.55 -6.91 11.25
CA PHE A 156 16.53 -7.26 10.25
C PHE A 156 16.12 -6.10 9.36
N ALA A 157 16.50 -4.88 9.72
CA ALA A 157 16.04 -3.71 9.00
C ALA A 157 16.73 -3.55 7.65
N HIS A 158 15.96 -3.23 6.62
CA HIS A 158 16.52 -2.70 5.40
C HIS A 158 17.01 -1.26 5.64
N ARG A 159 18.28 -1.13 6.05
CA ARG A 159 18.92 0.13 6.49
C ARG A 159 18.71 1.31 5.54
N PRO A 160 18.84 1.19 4.20
CA PRO A 160 18.59 2.30 3.29
C PRO A 160 17.15 2.84 3.37
N SER A 161 16.15 1.96 3.49
CA SER A 161 14.74 2.37 3.66
C SER A 161 14.52 3.07 4.99
N MET A 162 15.12 2.56 6.07
CA MET A 162 15.03 3.17 7.40
C MET A 162 15.59 4.59 7.41
N LEU A 163 16.77 4.79 6.81
CA LEU A 163 17.39 6.12 6.70
C LEU A 163 16.54 7.10 5.90
N ARG A 164 15.96 6.67 4.77
CA ARG A 164 15.07 7.53 3.97
C ARG A 164 13.77 7.86 4.72
N MET A 165 13.25 6.90 5.47
CA MET A 165 11.98 7.07 6.19
C MET A 165 12.10 7.95 7.41
N PHE A 166 13.17 7.81 8.20
CA PHE A 166 13.33 8.49 9.50
C PHE A 166 14.45 9.54 9.53
N GLY A 167 15.20 9.69 8.45
CA GLY A 167 16.38 10.58 8.41
C GLY A 167 17.56 10.10 9.25
N ARG A 168 17.43 8.95 9.94
CA ARG A 168 18.42 8.38 10.87
C ARG A 168 18.18 6.89 11.09
N GLU A 169 19.15 6.24 11.68
CA GLU A 169 18.99 4.88 12.19
C GLU A 169 18.14 4.88 13.48
N LEU A 170 17.38 3.80 13.64
CA LEU A 170 16.59 3.54 14.84
C LEU A 170 17.25 2.41 15.62
N HIS A 171 17.24 2.52 16.95
CA HIS A 171 17.83 1.52 17.84
C HIS A 171 16.90 1.19 19.02
N GLY A 172 17.10 0.01 19.59
CA GLY A 172 16.47 -0.41 20.83
C GLY A 172 14.92 -0.30 20.83
N LEU A 173 14.35 0.32 21.85
CA LEU A 173 12.90 0.45 22.01
C LEU A 173 12.24 1.26 20.90
N GLU A 174 12.92 2.22 20.32
CA GLU A 174 12.36 3.01 19.24
C GLU A 174 12.21 2.17 17.97
N ALA A 175 13.23 1.40 17.60
CA ALA A 175 13.16 0.46 16.48
C ALA A 175 11.99 -0.53 16.65
N LYS A 176 11.82 -1.08 17.87
CA LYS A 176 10.69 -1.98 18.19
C LYS A 176 9.33 -1.29 18.03
N ARG A 177 9.17 -0.07 18.56
CA ARG A 177 7.92 0.70 18.44
C ARG A 177 7.53 1.00 16.98
N ARG A 178 8.52 1.14 16.10
CA ARG A 178 8.32 1.38 14.66
C ARG A 178 8.17 0.09 13.85
N SER A 179 8.38 -1.06 14.44
CA SER A 179 8.27 -2.37 13.79
C SER A 179 6.84 -2.91 13.87
N PRO A 180 6.17 -3.19 12.76
CA PRO A 180 4.86 -3.82 12.75
C PRO A 180 4.81 -5.11 13.56
N LEU A 181 5.88 -5.90 13.53
CA LEU A 181 6.03 -7.16 14.26
C LEU A 181 5.62 -7.06 15.75
N TYR A 182 5.92 -5.95 16.42
CA TYR A 182 5.62 -5.73 17.84
C TYR A 182 4.28 -5.03 18.10
N ARG A 183 3.52 -4.74 17.04
CA ARG A 183 2.24 -4.02 17.12
C ARG A 183 1.03 -4.91 16.89
N ILE A 184 1.25 -6.19 16.62
CA ILE A 184 0.19 -7.18 16.35
C ILE A 184 -0.64 -7.36 17.61
N ASP A 185 -1.95 -7.24 17.48
CA ASP A 185 -2.94 -7.46 18.55
C ASP A 185 -4.06 -8.41 18.08
N ARG A 186 -5.01 -8.71 18.98
CA ARG A 186 -6.12 -9.63 18.67
C ARG A 186 -7.10 -9.12 17.62
N ALA A 187 -7.08 -7.83 17.31
CA ALA A 187 -7.91 -7.21 16.29
C ALA A 187 -7.15 -7.06 14.94
N ALA A 188 -5.93 -7.60 14.84
CA ALA A 188 -5.20 -7.62 13.58
C ALA A 188 -6.00 -8.39 12.52
N PRO A 189 -6.18 -7.84 11.31
CA PRO A 189 -6.93 -8.51 10.25
C PRO A 189 -6.21 -9.77 9.76
N PRO A 190 -6.93 -10.74 9.19
CA PRO A 190 -6.34 -11.90 8.54
C PRO A 190 -5.24 -11.49 7.57
N ALA A 191 -4.13 -12.25 7.58
CA ALA A 191 -2.97 -11.98 6.75
C ALA A 191 -2.64 -13.16 5.85
N PHE A 192 -2.32 -12.87 4.58
CA PHE A 192 -1.55 -13.74 3.71
C PHE A 192 -0.12 -13.21 3.69
N LEU A 193 0.87 -14.05 3.93
CA LEU A 193 2.27 -13.68 3.92
C LEU A 193 3.04 -14.62 3.00
N ALA A 194 3.82 -14.07 2.09
CA ALA A 194 4.74 -14.79 1.21
C ALA A 194 6.11 -14.13 1.24
N ALA A 195 7.14 -14.93 1.52
CA ALA A 195 8.54 -14.53 1.47
C ALA A 195 9.39 -15.73 1.05
N ALA A 196 10.60 -15.51 0.56
CA ALA A 196 11.57 -16.58 0.35
C ALA A 196 12.13 -17.05 1.69
N ALA A 197 12.64 -18.27 1.74
CA ALA A 197 13.15 -18.83 3.00
C ALA A 197 14.48 -18.19 3.46
N ASP A 198 15.13 -17.50 2.55
CA ASP A 198 16.41 -16.81 2.71
C ASP A 198 16.28 -15.26 2.67
N ASP A 199 15.05 -14.76 2.77
CA ASP A 199 14.73 -13.32 2.76
C ASP A 199 14.74 -12.70 4.18
#